data_90994e62a452ac6037ef2e606c3829a3
#
_entry.id   90994e62a452ac6037ef2e606c3829a3
#
_cell.length_a   1.000
_cell.length_b   1.000
_cell.length_c   1.000
_cell.angle_alpha   90.00
_cell.angle_beta   90.00
_cell.angle_gamma   90.00
#
_symmetry.space_group_name_H-M   'P 1'
#
loop_
_entity.id
_entity.type
_entity.pdbx_description
1 polymer ?
#
loop_
_entity_poly.entity_id
_entity_poly.type
_entity_poly.pdbx_seq_one_letter_code
_entity_poly.pdbx_strand_id
1 'polypeptide(L)'
;MTNSHSAPTHKTIDVVCLVATDKDSHVLATQRAENKPLGLLWEFPGGKIDIGESAENALRREIIEELGIELGELTRLPDVTHAYDFGTIQLIPFLSKLDCRPKLGDLNAHAAARWISLDEWDQLQWAPADLPIIERLLQPEVNT
;
A
#
# COMPACT_ATOMS: atom_id res chain seq x y z
N MET A 1 -5.56 26.69 -27.55
CA MET A 1 -5.54 26.24 -27.09
C MET A 1 -5.88 25.76 -26.41
N THR A 2 -5.86 25.69 -26.11
CA THR A 2 -5.91 25.23 -25.42
C THR A 2 -6.25 24.54 -24.79
N ASN A 3 -6.16 24.30 -24.40
CA ASN A 3 -6.37 23.67 -23.76
C ASN A 3 -6.53 23.23 -22.91
N SER A 4 -6.28 23.34 -22.68
CA SER A 4 -6.28 22.99 -21.87
C SER A 4 -7.08 22.78 -21.19
N HIS A 5 -7.42 22.76 -21.24
CA HIS A 5 -8.13 22.52 -20.58
C HIS A 5 -8.55 21.74 -20.16
N SER A 6 -8.44 21.41 -20.18
CA SER A 6 -8.77 20.64 -19.87
C SER A 6 -8.52 19.97 -19.15
N ALA A 7 -8.20 19.96 -18.79
CA ALA A 7 -7.89 19.31 -18.15
C ALA A 7 -7.99 18.94 -17.14
N PRO A 8 -7.68 18.82 -16.73
CA PRO A 8 -7.57 18.38 -15.83
C PRO A 8 -8.00 18.20 -14.73
N THR A 9 -8.67 17.94 -14.64
CA THR A 9 -9.30 17.57 -13.49
C THR A 9 -8.73 16.35 -12.91
N HIS A 10 -7.81 15.71 -13.55
CA HIS A 10 -7.25 14.51 -13.00
C HIS A 10 -6.01 14.85 -12.22
N LYS A 11 -6.16 14.82 -10.91
CA LYS A 11 -5.01 14.85 -10.08
C LYS A 11 -4.38 13.51 -10.06
N THR A 12 -3.07 13.45 -10.12
CA THR A 12 -2.33 12.23 -9.83
C THR A 12 -1.76 12.36 -8.42
N ILE A 13 -2.06 11.40 -7.60
CA ILE A 13 -1.64 11.40 -6.20
C ILE A 13 -0.64 10.27 -6.02
N ASP A 14 0.56 10.60 -5.57
CA ASP A 14 1.60 9.61 -5.34
C ASP A 14 1.46 9.06 -3.93
N VAL A 15 1.31 7.75 -3.84
CA VAL A 15 1.08 7.05 -2.57
C VAL A 15 2.07 5.91 -2.47
N VAL A 16 2.73 5.79 -1.34
CA VAL A 16 3.62 4.66 -1.07
C VAL A 16 2.88 3.63 -0.24
N CYS A 17 3.22 2.35 -0.42
CA CYS A 17 2.67 1.32 0.44
C CYS A 17 3.68 0.24 0.75
N LEU A 18 3.43 -0.48 1.83
CA LEU A 18 4.32 -1.49 2.34
C LEU A 18 3.75 -2.89 2.11
N VAL A 19 4.53 -3.72 1.43
CA VAL A 19 4.24 -5.15 1.36
C VAL A 19 5.19 -5.81 2.36
N ALA A 20 4.71 -5.97 3.58
CA ALA A 20 5.50 -6.61 4.63
C ALA A 20 5.21 -8.11 4.62
N THR A 21 6.26 -8.91 4.49
CA THR A 21 6.11 -10.36 4.48
C THR A 21 6.89 -10.96 5.64
N ASP A 22 6.39 -12.04 6.19
CA ASP A 22 7.12 -12.79 7.19
C ASP A 22 7.75 -14.03 6.54
N LYS A 23 8.43 -14.82 7.33
CA LYS A 23 9.14 -15.99 6.79
C LYS A 23 8.20 -17.07 6.26
N ASP A 24 6.93 -17.00 6.63
CA ASP A 24 5.94 -17.98 6.20
C ASP A 24 5.07 -17.45 5.07
N SER A 25 5.50 -16.39 4.42
CA SER A 25 4.80 -15.79 3.28
C SER A 25 3.43 -15.20 3.63
N HIS A 26 3.26 -14.78 4.86
CA HIS A 26 2.09 -13.97 5.24
C HIS A 26 2.39 -12.52 4.93
N VAL A 27 1.35 -11.77 4.58
CA VAL A 27 1.49 -10.33 4.32
C VAL A 27 0.62 -9.56 5.28
N LEU A 28 1.05 -8.35 5.58
CA LEU A 28 0.30 -7.46 6.46
C LEU A 28 -0.71 -6.67 5.65
N ALA A 29 -1.98 -6.79 6.01
CA ALA A 29 -3.06 -6.05 5.38
C ALA A 29 -3.72 -5.16 6.42
N THR A 30 -4.13 -3.96 6.01
CA THR A 30 -4.81 -3.03 6.89
C THR A 30 -6.14 -2.65 6.27
N GLN A 31 -7.14 -2.40 7.11
CA GLN A 31 -8.48 -2.06 6.67
C GLN A 31 -8.70 -0.57 6.86
N ARG A 32 -9.15 0.10 5.80
CA ARG A 32 -9.37 1.55 5.84
C ARG A 32 -10.52 1.87 6.80
N ALA A 33 -10.39 3.00 7.48
CA ALA A 33 -11.44 3.44 8.38
C ALA A 33 -12.74 3.70 7.63
N GLU A 34 -13.85 3.48 8.29
CA GLU A 34 -15.16 3.53 7.66
C GLU A 34 -15.48 4.90 7.07
N ASN A 35 -14.99 5.96 7.70
CA ASN A 35 -15.30 7.33 7.28
C ASN A 35 -14.37 7.87 6.21
N LYS A 36 -13.50 7.05 5.65
CA LYS A 36 -12.57 7.49 4.61
C LYS A 36 -13.04 7.01 3.25
N PRO A 37 -12.56 7.63 2.15
CA PRO A 37 -12.85 7.09 0.83
C PRO A 37 -12.43 5.63 0.75
N LEU A 38 -13.22 4.80 0.09
CA LEU A 38 -12.99 3.36 0.03
C LEU A 38 -13.00 2.71 1.42
N GLY A 39 -13.81 3.26 2.31
CA GLY A 39 -13.84 2.79 3.70
C GLY A 39 -14.13 1.31 3.82
N LEU A 40 -13.50 0.68 4.79
CA LEU A 40 -13.59 -0.75 5.11
C LEU A 40 -12.99 -1.68 4.07
N LEU A 41 -12.43 -1.16 2.97
CA LEU A 41 -11.67 -2.00 2.06
C LEU A 41 -10.26 -2.22 2.64
N TRP A 42 -9.67 -3.33 2.27
CA TRP A 42 -8.34 -3.69 2.75
C TRP A 42 -7.28 -3.19 1.76
N GLU A 43 -6.11 -2.89 2.28
CA GLU A 43 -5.02 -2.34 1.49
C GLU A 43 -3.70 -2.69 2.15
N PHE A 44 -2.62 -2.47 1.43
CA PHE A 44 -1.30 -2.46 2.04
C PHE A 44 -1.11 -1.11 2.72
N PRO A 45 -0.56 -1.06 3.93
CA PRO A 45 -0.46 0.21 4.67
C PRO A 45 0.52 1.18 4.02
N GLY A 46 0.28 2.46 4.17
CA GLY A 46 1.12 3.51 3.60
C GLY A 46 0.42 4.83 3.59
N GLY A 47 0.81 5.69 2.68
CA GLY A 47 0.20 7.02 2.61
C GLY A 47 0.83 7.90 1.55
N LYS A 48 0.43 9.16 1.53
CA LYS A 48 0.87 10.10 0.53
C LYS A 48 2.30 10.53 0.77
N ILE A 49 3.00 10.84 -0.33
CA ILE A 49 4.34 11.40 -0.25
C ILE A 49 4.22 12.90 -0.05
N ASP A 50 4.93 13.42 0.94
CA ASP A 50 4.94 14.86 1.18
C ASP A 50 5.91 15.54 0.22
N ILE A 51 5.70 16.82 -0.01
CA ILE A 51 6.54 17.60 -0.89
C ILE A 51 7.99 17.55 -0.41
N GLY A 52 8.90 17.23 -1.31
CA GLY A 52 10.31 17.17 -0.98
C GLY A 52 10.78 15.87 -0.37
N GLU A 53 9.86 14.93 -0.17
CA GLU A 53 10.18 13.67 0.47
C GLU A 53 10.43 12.61 -0.62
N SER A 54 11.40 11.72 -0.41
CA SER A 54 11.54 10.58 -1.31
C SER A 54 10.46 9.55 -1.00
N ALA A 55 10.17 8.69 -1.97
CA ALA A 55 9.18 7.63 -1.76
C ALA A 55 9.57 6.74 -0.58
N GLU A 56 10.84 6.37 -0.49
CA GLU A 56 11.30 5.50 0.58
C GLU A 56 11.15 6.17 1.94
N ASN A 57 11.53 7.44 2.05
CA ASN A 57 11.40 8.14 3.32
C ASN A 57 9.94 8.35 3.70
N ALA A 58 9.09 8.60 2.70
CA ALA A 58 7.66 8.73 2.95
C ALA A 58 7.10 7.44 3.55
N LEU A 59 7.50 6.29 3.00
CA LEU A 59 7.00 5.03 3.51
C LEU A 59 7.46 4.81 4.95
N ARG A 60 8.75 5.05 5.24
CA ARG A 60 9.25 4.86 6.59
C ARG A 60 8.49 5.73 7.59
N ARG A 61 8.23 6.97 7.21
CA ARG A 61 7.49 7.90 8.07
C ARG A 61 6.05 7.42 8.30
N GLU A 62 5.37 7.05 7.21
CA GLU A 62 3.97 6.63 7.31
C GLU A 62 3.81 5.39 8.18
N ILE A 63 4.72 4.43 8.04
CA ILE A 63 4.60 3.18 8.79
C ILE A 63 4.89 3.41 10.27
N ILE A 64 5.81 4.30 10.60
CA ILE A 64 6.03 4.66 12.00
C ILE A 64 4.78 5.33 12.57
N GLU A 65 4.18 6.25 11.80
CA GLU A 65 3.00 6.98 12.27
C GLU A 65 1.80 6.07 12.47
N GLU A 66 1.60 5.14 11.55
CA GLU A 66 0.39 4.32 11.55
C GLU A 66 0.52 3.04 12.38
N LEU A 67 1.69 2.44 12.39
CA LEU A 67 1.87 1.12 12.99
C LEU A 67 2.97 1.05 14.02
N GLY A 68 3.78 2.10 14.13
CA GLY A 68 4.89 2.10 15.09
C GLY A 68 6.01 1.14 14.74
N ILE A 69 6.15 0.79 13.46
CA ILE A 69 7.15 -0.16 13.00
C ILE A 69 8.29 0.58 12.33
N GLU A 70 9.51 0.25 12.71
CA GLU A 70 10.69 0.78 12.05
C GLU A 70 11.16 -0.24 11.02
N LEU A 71 11.22 0.18 9.75
CA LEU A 71 11.49 -0.74 8.64
C LEU A 71 12.98 -0.89 8.40
N GLY A 72 13.37 -2.09 8.01
CA GLY A 72 14.74 -2.36 7.57
C GLY A 72 14.90 -2.11 6.09
N GLU A 73 15.45 -3.08 5.39
CA GLU A 73 15.72 -2.95 3.96
C GLU A 73 14.43 -2.98 3.16
N LEU A 74 14.36 -2.13 2.13
CA LEU A 74 13.19 -2.02 1.28
C LEU A 74 13.58 -2.34 -0.16
N THR A 75 12.71 -3.08 -0.85
CA THR A 75 12.88 -3.37 -2.28
C THR A 75 11.68 -2.79 -3.02
N ARG A 76 11.93 -1.85 -3.93
CA ARG A 76 10.84 -1.23 -4.67
C ARG A 76 10.27 -2.21 -5.69
N LEU A 77 8.94 -2.32 -5.72
CA LEU A 77 8.22 -3.12 -6.69
C LEU A 77 7.69 -2.19 -7.79
N PRO A 78 7.21 -2.74 -8.92
CA PRO A 78 6.67 -1.89 -9.98
C PRO A 78 5.49 -1.08 -9.50
N ASP A 79 5.44 0.17 -9.95
CA ASP A 79 4.36 1.08 -9.60
C ASP A 79 3.04 0.60 -10.22
N VAL A 80 1.94 0.95 -9.55
CA VAL A 80 0.59 0.67 -10.04
C VAL A 80 -0.14 1.99 -10.20
N THR A 81 -0.76 2.19 -11.35
CA THR A 81 -1.56 3.38 -11.60
C THR A 81 -3.03 2.97 -11.68
N HIS A 82 -3.87 3.62 -10.93
CA HIS A 82 -5.29 3.28 -10.92
C HIS A 82 -6.12 4.57 -10.87
N ALA A 83 -7.10 4.67 -11.77
CA ALA A 83 -7.97 5.84 -11.82
C ALA A 83 -9.22 5.56 -11.00
N TYR A 84 -9.42 6.38 -9.98
CA TYR A 84 -10.66 6.40 -9.21
C TYR A 84 -11.45 7.65 -9.60
N ASP A 85 -12.70 7.72 -9.19
CA ASP A 85 -13.52 8.89 -9.47
C ASP A 85 -12.92 10.17 -8.91
N PHE A 86 -12.27 10.07 -7.75
CA PHE A 86 -11.70 11.25 -7.08
C PHE A 86 -10.31 11.62 -7.59
N GLY A 87 -9.73 10.82 -8.50
CA GLY A 87 -8.41 11.11 -9.05
C GLY A 87 -7.63 9.84 -9.31
N THR A 88 -6.46 10.00 -9.90
CA THR A 88 -5.61 8.86 -10.23
C THR A 88 -4.58 8.66 -9.13
N ILE A 89 -4.46 7.43 -8.68
CA ILE A 89 -3.47 7.05 -7.67
C ILE A 89 -2.29 6.39 -8.38
N GLN A 90 -1.10 6.91 -8.11
CA GLN A 90 0.15 6.26 -8.49
C GLN A 90 0.66 5.57 -7.23
N LEU A 91 0.51 4.26 -7.16
CA LEU A 91 0.86 3.50 -5.97
C LEU A 91 2.26 2.94 -6.13
N ILE A 92 3.13 3.25 -5.18
CA ILE A 92 4.54 2.87 -5.22
C ILE A 92 4.78 1.88 -4.09
N PRO A 93 4.82 0.58 -4.41
CA PRO A 93 4.96 -0.43 -3.35
C PRO A 93 6.41 -0.77 -3.07
N PHE A 94 6.67 -1.05 -1.80
CA PHE A 94 7.99 -1.55 -1.37
C PHE A 94 7.79 -2.84 -0.59
N LEU A 95 8.64 -3.80 -0.88
CA LEU A 95 8.67 -5.07 -0.16
C LEU A 95 9.64 -4.97 1.00
N SER A 96 9.25 -5.46 2.16
CA SER A 96 10.12 -5.55 3.31
C SER A 96 9.89 -6.90 3.97
N LYS A 97 10.96 -7.68 4.10
CA LYS A 97 10.87 -8.98 4.77
C LYS A 97 11.17 -8.78 6.24
N LEU A 98 10.30 -9.31 7.07
CA LEU A 98 10.44 -9.19 8.51
C LEU A 98 10.78 -10.56 9.10
N ASP A 99 11.74 -10.60 10.01
CA ASP A 99 12.14 -11.85 10.63
C ASP A 99 11.03 -12.43 11.49
N CYS A 100 10.23 -11.55 12.09
CA CYS A 100 9.11 -11.98 12.91
C CYS A 100 8.02 -10.93 12.74
N ARG A 101 6.80 -11.29 13.14
CA ARG A 101 5.70 -10.33 13.09
C ARG A 101 5.86 -9.36 14.23
N PRO A 102 6.07 -8.06 13.93
CA PRO A 102 6.15 -7.09 15.01
C PRO A 102 4.80 -6.94 15.68
N LYS A 103 4.83 -6.58 16.94
CA LYS A 103 3.62 -6.29 17.65
C LYS A 103 3.08 -4.98 17.13
N LEU A 104 1.85 -5.02 16.63
CA LEU A 104 1.22 -3.81 16.14
C LEU A 104 0.73 -2.99 17.32
N GLY A 105 1.05 -1.70 17.32
CA GLY A 105 0.59 -0.82 18.37
C GLY A 105 -0.85 -0.38 18.12
N ASP A 106 -1.22 0.73 18.72
CA ASP A 106 -2.54 1.29 18.49
C ASP A 106 -2.66 1.72 17.05
N LEU A 107 -3.77 1.36 16.42
CA LEU A 107 -4.01 1.73 15.04
C LEU A 107 -4.55 3.16 15.00
N ASN A 108 -3.84 4.04 14.31
CA ASN A 108 -4.23 5.44 14.26
C ASN A 108 -5.11 5.77 13.07
N ALA A 109 -4.93 5.06 11.97
CA ALA A 109 -5.60 5.41 10.72
C ALA A 109 -6.42 4.28 10.13
N HIS A 110 -6.44 3.12 10.76
CA HIS A 110 -7.08 1.94 10.19
C HIS A 110 -8.06 1.33 11.16
N ALA A 111 -9.10 0.70 10.61
CA ALA A 111 -10.08 -0.01 11.43
C ALA A 111 -9.53 -1.34 11.95
N ALA A 112 -8.63 -1.97 11.22
CA ALA A 112 -8.08 -3.27 11.59
C ALA A 112 -6.77 -3.53 10.86
N ALA A 113 -6.00 -4.48 11.36
CA ALA A 113 -4.79 -4.95 10.68
C ALA A 113 -4.69 -6.46 10.89
N ARG A 114 -4.26 -7.17 9.86
CA ARG A 114 -4.15 -8.63 9.92
C ARG A 114 -2.95 -9.11 9.13
N TRP A 115 -2.32 -10.18 9.61
CA TRP A 115 -1.37 -10.94 8.82
C TRP A 115 -2.15 -12.06 8.14
N ILE A 116 -2.08 -12.15 6.82
CA ILE A 116 -2.83 -13.15 6.08
C ILE A 116 -1.90 -13.96 5.18
N SER A 117 -2.26 -15.21 4.96
CA SER A 117 -1.58 -16.00 3.94
C SER A 117 -1.98 -15.49 2.57
N LEU A 118 -1.03 -15.42 1.64
CA LEU A 118 -1.35 -14.99 0.28
C LEU A 118 -2.40 -15.88 -0.37
N ASP A 119 -2.46 -17.16 0.00
CA ASP A 119 -3.47 -18.05 -0.55
C ASP A 119 -4.89 -17.64 -0.18
N GLU A 120 -5.02 -16.82 0.87
CA GLU A 120 -6.34 -16.42 1.37
C GLU A 120 -6.67 -14.98 1.01
N TRP A 121 -5.94 -14.40 0.06
CA TRP A 121 -6.12 -12.98 -0.26
C TRP A 121 -7.57 -12.65 -0.63
N ASP A 122 -8.25 -13.56 -1.33
CA ASP A 122 -9.61 -13.30 -1.81
C ASP A 122 -10.67 -13.39 -0.72
N GLN A 123 -10.29 -13.71 0.50
CA GLN A 123 -11.21 -13.65 1.62
C GLN A 123 -11.42 -12.22 2.11
N LEU A 124 -10.60 -11.28 1.65
CA LEU A 124 -10.73 -9.87 2.00
C LEU A 124 -11.18 -9.08 0.79
N GLN A 125 -11.90 -7.99 1.02
CA GLN A 125 -12.27 -7.08 -0.05
C GLN A 125 -11.22 -5.99 -0.14
N TRP A 126 -10.42 -6.03 -1.18
CA TRP A 126 -9.29 -5.13 -1.34
C TRP A 126 -9.66 -3.88 -2.12
N ALA A 127 -8.97 -2.78 -1.83
CA ALA A 127 -9.05 -1.59 -2.67
C ALA A 127 -8.52 -1.94 -4.06
N PRO A 128 -9.18 -1.49 -5.12
CA PRO A 128 -8.79 -1.90 -6.48
C PRO A 128 -7.34 -1.63 -6.84
N ALA A 129 -6.75 -0.53 -6.37
CA ALA A 129 -5.37 -0.21 -6.71
C ALA A 129 -4.38 -1.22 -6.15
N ASP A 130 -4.75 -1.97 -5.11
CA ASP A 130 -3.87 -2.93 -4.47
C ASP A 130 -3.91 -4.30 -5.14
N LEU A 131 -4.94 -4.58 -5.95
CA LEU A 131 -5.08 -5.89 -6.59
C LEU A 131 -3.91 -6.24 -7.51
N PRO A 132 -3.38 -5.34 -8.34
CA PRO A 132 -2.24 -5.70 -9.18
C PRO A 132 -1.01 -6.11 -8.37
N ILE A 133 -0.84 -5.55 -7.17
CA ILE A 133 0.27 -5.94 -6.30
C ILE A 133 0.09 -7.39 -5.87
N ILE A 134 -1.14 -7.75 -5.46
CA ILE A 134 -1.44 -9.12 -5.05
C ILE A 134 -1.21 -10.08 -6.20
N GLU A 135 -1.66 -9.71 -7.40
CA GLU A 135 -1.46 -10.56 -8.57
C GLU A 135 0.01 -10.83 -8.81
N ARG A 136 0.84 -9.79 -8.66
CA ARG A 136 2.26 -9.96 -8.84
C ARG A 136 2.87 -10.87 -7.78
N LEU A 137 2.43 -10.74 -6.54
CA LEU A 137 2.94 -11.58 -5.46
C LEU A 137 2.56 -13.04 -5.64
N LEU A 138 1.44 -13.31 -6.32
CA LEU A 138 0.99 -14.68 -6.54
C LEU A 138 1.65 -15.34 -7.74
N GLN A 139 2.32 -14.57 -8.60
CA GLN A 139 2.97 -15.14 -9.78
C GLN A 139 4.16 -15.96 -9.36
N PRO A 140 4.37 -17.13 -9.99
CA PRO A 140 5.59 -17.88 -9.72
C PRO A 140 6.78 -17.03 -10.14
N GLU A 141 7.89 -17.18 -9.37
CA GLU A 141 9.03 -16.46 -9.71
C GLU A 141 9.58 -16.99 -10.95
N VAL A 142 9.66 -16.22 -11.91
CA VAL A 142 10.18 -16.65 -13.09
C VAL A 142 11.59 -16.37 -13.07
N ASN A 143 12.32 -17.04 -12.67
CA ASN A 143 13.52 -16.73 -12.61
C ASN A 143 14.16 -16.83 -13.54
N THR A 144 14.38 -16.24 -13.92
CA THR A 144 14.95 -16.24 -14.87
C THR A 144 16.10 -15.97 -14.98
#